data_164e09ecaaf7e14c5013edf29bd58ee0
#
_entry.id   164e09ecaaf7e14c5013edf29bd58ee0
#
_cell.length_a   1.000
_cell.length_b   1.000
_cell.length_c   1.000
_cell.angle_alpha   90.00
_cell.angle_beta   90.00
_cell.angle_gamma   90.00
#
_symmetry.space_group_name_H-M   'P 1'
#
loop_
_entity.id
_entity.type
_entity.pdbx_description
1 polymer ?
#
loop_
_entity_poly.entity_id
_entity_poly.type
_entity_poly.pdbx_seq_one_letter_code
_entity_poly.pdbx_strand_id
1 'polypeptide(L)'
;DPRLPGALPGFSPALPDREIVPGELLDLPGRRVRAIWTPGHTPGHVCLHLEEAHPSGLPGHGRLFSGDHLLPEISPHIGLYEDPDDDTVTDPLGDYLDSLERIGRLGAAEVLPAHQYAFTDSATRVEELLAHHESRLTGLLTLLATPLTAWQLAERMEWNRPWSQIPFGSRNIAVSEAEAHLRRLVKLGRAEAVPGSDPITYAAA
;
A
#
# COMPACT_ATOMS: atom_id res chain seq x y z
N ASP A 1 -12.09 5.82 -22.41
CA ASP A 1 -12.53 4.45 -22.61
C ASP A 1 -13.91 4.30 -21.96
N PRO A 2 -14.98 3.93 -22.73
CA PRO A 2 -16.35 3.79 -22.21
C PRO A 2 -16.50 2.63 -21.19
N ARG A 3 -15.44 1.89 -20.90
CA ARG A 3 -15.42 0.77 -19.97
C ARG A 3 -15.00 1.15 -18.53
N LEU A 4 -14.66 2.43 -18.28
CA LEU A 4 -14.38 2.89 -16.91
C LEU A 4 -15.70 3.25 -16.23
N PRO A 5 -16.22 2.42 -15.30
CA PRO A 5 -17.42 2.76 -14.55
C PRO A 5 -17.14 3.96 -13.66
N GLY A 6 -17.90 5.05 -13.84
CA GLY A 6 -17.82 6.23 -12.99
C GLY A 6 -16.91 7.35 -13.50
N ALA A 7 -16.65 7.43 -14.80
CA ALA A 7 -15.99 8.60 -15.39
C ALA A 7 -16.71 9.88 -14.92
N LEU A 8 -16.01 10.71 -14.15
CA LEU A 8 -16.56 12.02 -13.73
C LEU A 8 -16.83 12.86 -14.96
N PRO A 9 -17.94 13.58 -15.05
CA PRO A 9 -18.22 14.48 -16.16
C PRO A 9 -17.05 15.45 -16.37
N GLY A 10 -16.49 15.47 -17.59
CA GLY A 10 -15.35 16.31 -17.95
C GLY A 10 -13.97 15.70 -17.64
N PHE A 11 -13.87 14.48 -17.09
CA PHE A 11 -12.61 13.78 -16.97
C PHE A 11 -12.30 12.98 -18.23
N SER A 12 -11.18 13.30 -18.88
CA SER A 12 -10.64 12.54 -20.01
C SER A 12 -9.24 12.07 -19.62
N PRO A 13 -9.05 10.78 -19.31
CA PRO A 13 -7.72 10.27 -19.01
C PRO A 13 -6.81 10.43 -20.21
N ALA A 14 -5.61 10.98 -20.02
CA ALA A 14 -4.56 10.93 -21.02
C ALA A 14 -4.08 9.49 -21.17
N LEU A 15 -3.89 9.04 -22.41
CA LEU A 15 -3.21 7.77 -22.63
C LEU A 15 -1.70 7.98 -22.44
N PRO A 16 -0.99 7.06 -21.78
CA PRO A 16 0.45 7.16 -21.66
C PRO A 16 1.12 6.98 -23.03
N ASP A 17 2.12 7.79 -23.32
CA ASP A 17 2.94 7.63 -24.54
C ASP A 17 3.97 6.49 -24.37
N ARG A 18 4.33 6.19 -23.12
CA ARG A 18 5.34 5.21 -22.76
C ARG A 18 5.13 4.67 -21.36
N GLU A 19 5.42 3.41 -21.16
CA GLU A 19 5.50 2.80 -19.83
C GLU A 19 6.86 3.06 -19.19
N ILE A 20 6.88 3.23 -17.88
CA ILE A 20 8.10 3.32 -17.07
C ILE A 20 8.55 1.91 -16.71
N VAL A 21 9.82 1.60 -16.99
CA VAL A 21 10.42 0.32 -16.59
C VAL A 21 10.97 0.42 -15.18
N PRO A 22 10.72 -0.59 -14.30
CA PRO A 22 11.27 -0.59 -12.95
C PRO A 22 12.79 -0.45 -12.94
N GLY A 23 13.30 0.52 -12.17
CA GLY A 23 14.73 0.80 -12.03
C GLY A 23 15.33 1.70 -13.12
N GLU A 24 14.54 2.11 -14.12
CA GLU A 24 15.07 3.00 -15.16
C GLU A 24 15.44 4.38 -14.63
N LEU A 25 16.46 4.98 -15.23
CA LEU A 25 16.78 6.39 -15.06
C LEU A 25 15.98 7.19 -16.10
N LEU A 26 15.10 8.06 -15.62
CA LEU A 26 14.25 8.87 -16.50
C LEU A 26 15.10 9.85 -17.32
N ASP A 27 14.73 10.02 -18.60
CA ASP A 27 15.39 11.00 -19.49
C ASP A 27 14.92 12.42 -19.15
N LEU A 28 15.54 12.99 -18.11
CA LEU A 28 15.32 14.36 -17.65
C LEU A 28 16.65 15.13 -17.71
N PRO A 29 16.82 16.07 -18.65
CA PRO A 29 18.09 16.80 -18.84
C PRO A 29 18.58 17.44 -17.54
N GLY A 30 19.83 17.12 -17.14
CA GLY A 30 20.47 17.66 -15.96
C GLY A 30 19.96 17.09 -14.63
N ARG A 31 19.16 16.02 -14.64
CA ARG A 31 18.62 15.37 -13.46
C ARG A 31 18.88 13.86 -13.49
N ARG A 32 19.08 13.29 -12.30
CA ARG A 32 19.22 11.83 -12.12
C ARG A 32 18.03 11.32 -11.31
N VAL A 33 16.93 11.06 -11.99
CA VAL A 33 15.68 10.55 -11.37
C VAL A 33 15.48 9.10 -11.74
N ARG A 34 15.52 8.23 -10.75
CA ARG A 34 15.28 6.79 -10.92
C ARG A 34 13.85 6.43 -10.54
N ALA A 35 13.19 5.69 -11.41
CA ALA A 35 11.89 5.12 -11.12
C ALA A 35 12.05 3.82 -10.32
N ILE A 36 11.36 3.71 -9.19
CA ILE A 36 11.39 2.53 -8.32
C ILE A 36 9.98 2.01 -8.21
N TRP A 37 9.73 0.84 -8.77
CA TRP A 37 8.43 0.20 -8.65
C TRP A 37 8.18 -0.24 -7.21
N THR A 38 7.08 0.24 -6.62
CA THR A 38 6.71 0.07 -5.22
C THR A 38 5.24 -0.35 -5.10
N PRO A 39 4.90 -1.57 -5.58
CA PRO A 39 3.53 -2.07 -5.49
C PRO A 39 3.08 -2.20 -4.03
N GLY A 40 1.77 -2.26 -3.85
CA GLY A 40 1.07 -2.44 -2.58
C GLY A 40 -0.07 -1.47 -2.40
N HIS A 41 0.18 -0.15 -2.31
CA HIS A 41 -0.90 0.85 -2.33
C HIS A 41 -1.72 0.75 -3.62
N THR A 42 -1.06 0.66 -4.75
CA THR A 42 -1.59 0.23 -6.04
C THR A 42 -0.59 -0.69 -6.74
N PRO A 43 -1.01 -1.58 -7.66
CA PRO A 43 -0.09 -2.47 -8.37
C PRO A 43 0.96 -1.72 -9.21
N GLY A 44 0.57 -0.58 -9.79
CA GLY A 44 1.44 0.25 -10.63
C GLY A 44 2.15 1.38 -9.88
N HIS A 45 2.13 1.41 -8.56
CA HIS A 45 2.75 2.50 -7.80
C HIS A 45 4.26 2.59 -8.04
N VAL A 46 4.77 3.82 -8.22
CA VAL A 46 6.19 4.12 -8.45
C VAL A 46 6.63 5.25 -7.53
N CYS A 47 7.71 5.05 -6.79
CA CYS A 47 8.47 6.13 -6.17
C CYS A 47 9.51 6.65 -7.15
N LEU A 48 9.82 7.95 -7.08
CA LEU A 48 10.88 8.57 -7.87
C LEU A 48 12.03 9.00 -6.96
N HIS A 49 13.21 8.45 -7.20
CA HIS A 49 14.41 8.79 -6.42
C HIS A 49 15.30 9.75 -7.19
N LEU A 50 15.39 10.99 -6.71
CA LEU A 50 16.33 11.99 -7.19
C LEU A 50 17.70 11.72 -6.56
N GLU A 51 18.61 11.12 -7.32
CA GLU A 51 19.93 10.62 -6.87
C GLU A 51 20.98 11.73 -6.64
N GLU A 52 20.56 12.99 -6.61
CA GLU A 52 21.43 14.14 -6.40
C GLU A 52 21.60 14.42 -4.91
N ALA A 53 22.79 14.92 -4.51
CA ALA A 53 22.99 15.35 -3.13
C ALA A 53 21.97 16.40 -2.71
N HIS A 54 21.53 16.35 -1.44
CA HIS A 54 20.58 17.33 -0.94
C HIS A 54 21.20 18.72 -0.90
N PRO A 55 20.54 19.76 -1.44
CA PRO A 55 21.13 21.11 -1.56
C PRO A 55 21.49 21.75 -0.22
N SER A 56 20.84 21.37 0.89
CA SER A 56 21.16 21.83 2.24
C SER A 56 22.21 20.98 2.95
N GLY A 57 22.84 20.00 2.26
CA GLY A 57 23.86 19.14 2.85
C GLY A 57 23.33 18.12 3.88
N LEU A 58 22.03 17.82 3.88
CA LEU A 58 21.49 16.75 4.72
C LEU A 58 22.17 15.41 4.40
N PRO A 59 22.48 14.60 5.43
CA PRO A 59 23.06 13.30 5.23
C PRO A 59 22.06 12.36 4.54
N GLY A 60 22.55 11.40 3.73
CA GLY A 60 21.75 10.44 3.01
C GLY A 60 21.89 10.56 1.49
N HIS A 61 21.12 9.72 0.80
CA HIS A 61 21.19 9.58 -0.66
C HIS A 61 20.00 10.22 -1.35
N GLY A 62 20.14 11.48 -1.74
CA GLY A 62 19.17 12.19 -2.55
C GLY A 62 17.82 12.43 -1.89
N ARG A 63 16.80 12.60 -2.70
CA ARG A 63 15.42 12.86 -2.27
C ARG A 63 14.45 11.84 -2.90
N LEU A 64 13.49 11.39 -2.11
CA LEU A 64 12.51 10.41 -2.54
C LEU A 64 11.13 11.07 -2.68
N PHE A 65 10.59 11.11 -3.88
CA PHE A 65 9.16 11.38 -4.11
C PHE A 65 8.42 10.05 -3.90
N SER A 66 7.82 9.91 -2.74
CA SER A 66 7.27 8.61 -2.31
C SER A 66 5.82 8.36 -2.72
N GLY A 67 5.13 9.37 -3.32
CA GLY A 67 3.70 9.23 -3.59
C GLY A 67 2.93 8.86 -2.32
N ASP A 68 2.06 7.87 -2.44
CA ASP A 68 1.30 7.31 -1.31
C ASP A 68 1.99 6.11 -0.65
N HIS A 69 3.22 5.77 -1.06
CA HIS A 69 3.91 4.61 -0.52
C HIS A 69 4.47 4.83 0.89
N LEU A 70 5.09 5.99 1.14
CA LEU A 70 5.72 6.32 2.43
C LEU A 70 5.27 7.70 2.88
N LEU A 71 4.38 7.73 3.89
CA LEU A 71 3.75 8.92 4.45
C LEU A 71 4.27 9.17 5.88
N PRO A 72 4.40 10.44 6.34
CA PRO A 72 5.07 10.75 7.59
C PRO A 72 4.34 10.26 8.85
N GLU A 73 3.01 10.28 8.89
CA GLU A 73 2.25 9.97 10.11
C GLU A 73 1.22 8.86 9.92
N ILE A 74 0.62 8.73 8.74
CA ILE A 74 -0.41 7.73 8.46
C ILE A 74 0.16 6.56 7.65
N SER A 75 -0.43 5.38 7.78
CA SER A 75 -0.23 4.30 6.82
C SER A 75 -1.07 4.55 5.57
N PRO A 76 -0.56 4.28 4.37
CA PRO A 76 -1.40 4.31 3.18
C PRO A 76 -2.45 3.21 3.24
N HIS A 77 -3.56 3.42 2.54
CA HIS A 77 -4.53 2.37 2.31
C HIS A 77 -3.91 1.27 1.43
N ILE A 78 -4.02 0.02 1.85
CA ILE A 78 -3.64 -1.16 1.07
C ILE A 78 -4.93 -1.89 0.70
N GLY A 79 -5.39 -1.66 -0.51
CA GLY A 79 -6.62 -2.26 -1.01
C GLY A 79 -6.37 -3.40 -1.98
N LEU A 80 -7.47 -3.99 -2.42
CA LEU A 80 -7.46 -5.02 -3.45
C LEU A 80 -7.63 -4.37 -4.82
N TYR A 81 -6.80 -4.78 -5.73
CA TYR A 81 -6.89 -4.46 -7.14
C TYR A 81 -6.88 -5.78 -7.89
N GLU A 82 -8.06 -6.26 -8.25
CA GLU A 82 -8.22 -7.50 -8.99
C GLU A 82 -8.23 -7.20 -10.49
N ASP A 83 -7.47 -7.97 -11.25
CA ASP A 83 -7.60 -8.00 -12.69
C ASP A 83 -8.73 -9.00 -13.03
N PRO A 84 -9.80 -8.57 -13.70
CA PRO A 84 -10.87 -9.48 -14.09
C PRO A 84 -10.44 -10.64 -14.98
N ASP A 85 -9.30 -10.51 -15.63
CA ASP A 85 -8.74 -11.50 -16.56
C ASP A 85 -7.66 -12.39 -15.88
N ASP A 86 -7.37 -12.19 -14.59
CA ASP A 86 -6.37 -12.94 -13.85
C ASP A 86 -6.95 -13.48 -12.53
N ASP A 87 -7.13 -14.80 -12.45
CA ASP A 87 -7.64 -15.50 -11.26
C ASP A 87 -6.59 -15.63 -10.14
N THR A 88 -5.40 -15.04 -10.26
CA THR A 88 -4.38 -15.12 -9.21
C THR A 88 -4.77 -14.35 -7.98
N VAL A 89 -4.67 -15.00 -6.81
CA VAL A 89 -4.87 -14.34 -5.52
C VAL A 89 -3.67 -13.45 -5.23
N THR A 90 -3.87 -12.14 -5.30
CA THR A 90 -2.84 -11.14 -5.02
C THR A 90 -2.56 -11.02 -3.52
N ASP A 91 -1.34 -10.60 -3.15
CA ASP A 91 -0.93 -10.27 -1.77
C ASP A 91 -0.43 -8.81 -1.70
N PRO A 92 -1.32 -7.83 -1.85
CA PRO A 92 -0.91 -6.42 -1.93
C PRO A 92 -0.24 -5.91 -0.66
N LEU A 93 -0.57 -6.47 0.51
CA LEU A 93 0.14 -6.12 1.74
C LEU A 93 1.57 -6.68 1.73
N GLY A 94 1.78 -7.90 1.25
CA GLY A 94 3.11 -8.46 1.07
C GLY A 94 3.97 -7.62 0.13
N ASP A 95 3.42 -7.25 -1.03
CA ASP A 95 4.07 -6.38 -2.00
C ASP A 95 4.45 -5.02 -1.40
N TYR A 96 3.56 -4.45 -0.58
CA TYR A 96 3.80 -3.20 0.12
C TYR A 96 4.96 -3.31 1.12
N LEU A 97 4.97 -4.37 1.96
CA LEU A 97 6.01 -4.58 2.96
C LEU A 97 7.39 -4.80 2.30
N ASP A 98 7.46 -5.60 1.24
CA ASP A 98 8.67 -5.82 0.47
C ASP A 98 9.17 -4.52 -0.19
N SER A 99 8.24 -3.68 -0.63
CA SER A 99 8.55 -2.35 -1.20
C SER A 99 9.06 -1.39 -0.14
N LEU A 100 8.48 -1.38 1.08
CA LEU A 100 8.95 -0.58 2.22
C LEU A 100 10.40 -0.92 2.57
N GLU A 101 10.74 -2.21 2.68
CA GLU A 101 12.11 -2.63 2.95
C GLU A 101 13.10 -2.15 1.88
N ARG A 102 12.71 -2.22 0.61
CA ARG A 102 13.55 -1.70 -0.50
C ARG A 102 13.77 -0.20 -0.39
N ILE A 103 12.72 0.55 -0.07
CA ILE A 103 12.79 2.01 0.08
C ILE A 103 13.63 2.38 1.31
N GLY A 104 13.49 1.67 2.44
CA GLY A 104 14.31 1.90 3.64
C GLY A 104 15.81 1.77 3.37
N ARG A 105 16.20 0.82 2.52
CA ARG A 105 17.61 0.61 2.16
C ARG A 105 18.21 1.73 1.28
N LEU A 106 17.39 2.59 0.68
CA LEU A 106 17.91 3.73 -0.12
C LEU A 106 18.58 4.78 0.76
N GLY A 107 18.16 4.94 2.01
CA GLY A 107 18.69 5.95 2.90
C GLY A 107 18.49 7.38 2.35
N ALA A 108 17.31 7.69 1.81
CA ALA A 108 16.99 9.01 1.27
C ALA A 108 17.16 10.09 2.34
N ALA A 109 17.82 11.20 1.99
CA ALA A 109 18.05 12.32 2.89
C ALA A 109 16.74 13.06 3.24
N GLU A 110 15.80 13.08 2.32
CA GLU A 110 14.48 13.70 2.48
C GLU A 110 13.44 12.92 1.69
N VAL A 111 12.24 12.79 2.25
CA VAL A 111 11.07 12.19 1.61
C VAL A 111 10.03 13.27 1.34
N LEU A 112 9.52 13.27 0.11
CA LEU A 112 8.51 14.18 -0.43
C LEU A 112 7.26 13.36 -0.77
N PRO A 113 6.32 13.17 0.17
CA PRO A 113 5.14 12.35 -0.03
C PRO A 113 4.03 13.10 -0.79
N ALA A 114 3.01 12.35 -1.26
CA ALA A 114 1.83 12.95 -1.88
C ALA A 114 0.93 13.67 -0.86
N HIS A 115 0.98 13.27 0.40
CA HIS A 115 0.14 13.80 1.47
C HIS A 115 0.96 14.20 2.69
N GLN A 116 0.44 15.17 3.46
CA GLN A 116 1.01 15.72 4.68
C GLN A 116 2.23 16.61 4.40
N TYR A 117 3.43 16.27 4.83
CA TYR A 117 4.61 17.14 4.74
C TYR A 117 5.89 16.34 4.41
N ALA A 118 6.88 17.05 3.89
CA ALA A 118 8.21 16.48 3.66
C ALA A 118 8.89 16.17 5.01
N PHE A 119 9.63 15.06 5.06
CA PHE A 119 10.30 14.61 6.27
C PHE A 119 11.66 13.97 5.98
N THR A 120 12.45 13.81 7.01
CA THR A 120 13.73 13.09 7.02
C THR A 120 13.60 11.80 7.82
N ASP A 121 14.66 10.99 7.91
CA ASP A 121 14.67 9.73 8.65
C ASP A 121 13.66 8.70 8.11
N SER A 122 13.76 8.47 6.81
CA SER A 122 12.94 7.46 6.12
C SER A 122 13.11 6.05 6.70
N ALA A 123 14.29 5.73 7.26
CA ALA A 123 14.57 4.41 7.82
C ALA A 123 13.71 4.13 9.05
N THR A 124 13.70 5.04 10.03
CA THR A 124 12.83 4.91 11.22
C THR A 124 11.36 4.82 10.82
N ARG A 125 10.92 5.65 9.84
CA ARG A 125 9.52 5.61 9.40
C ARG A 125 9.15 4.27 8.76
N VAL A 126 10.05 3.68 7.99
CA VAL A 126 9.86 2.33 7.43
C VAL A 126 9.72 1.28 8.54
N GLU A 127 10.60 1.32 9.55
CA GLU A 127 10.53 0.40 10.71
C GLU A 127 9.19 0.53 11.45
N GLU A 128 8.70 1.75 11.66
CA GLU A 128 7.39 2.01 12.29
C GLU A 128 6.24 1.39 11.50
N LEU A 129 6.24 1.53 10.17
CA LEU A 129 5.19 0.99 9.31
C LEU A 129 5.24 -0.55 9.26
N LEU A 130 6.42 -1.15 9.19
CA LEU A 130 6.60 -2.61 9.25
C LEU A 130 6.06 -3.15 10.60
N ALA A 131 6.42 -2.52 11.71
CA ALA A 131 5.94 -2.89 13.04
C ALA A 131 4.43 -2.70 13.19
N HIS A 132 3.88 -1.60 12.62
CA HIS A 132 2.44 -1.35 12.60
C HIS A 132 1.67 -2.48 11.91
N HIS A 133 2.08 -2.90 10.72
CA HIS A 133 1.40 -3.97 10.00
C HIS A 133 1.55 -5.34 10.68
N GLU A 134 2.72 -5.67 11.24
CA GLU A 134 2.86 -6.93 12.02
C GLU A 134 1.98 -6.92 13.28
N SER A 135 1.86 -5.78 13.97
CA SER A 135 0.94 -5.64 15.09
C SER A 135 -0.53 -5.85 14.65
N ARG A 136 -0.92 -5.27 13.51
CA ARG A 136 -2.26 -5.48 12.94
C ARG A 136 -2.51 -6.95 12.59
N LEU A 137 -1.58 -7.62 11.91
CA LEU A 137 -1.68 -9.03 11.56
C LEU A 137 -1.83 -9.91 12.82
N THR A 138 -1.08 -9.61 13.87
CA THR A 138 -1.17 -10.32 15.15
C THR A 138 -2.53 -10.09 15.84
N GLY A 139 -3.03 -8.85 15.84
CA GLY A 139 -4.35 -8.52 16.36
C GLY A 139 -5.48 -9.24 15.62
N LEU A 140 -5.38 -9.34 14.29
CA LEU A 140 -6.36 -10.05 13.46
C LEU A 140 -6.43 -11.53 13.77
N LEU A 141 -5.31 -12.20 14.02
CA LEU A 141 -5.31 -13.62 14.42
C LEU A 141 -6.08 -13.86 15.70
N THR A 142 -6.03 -12.93 16.65
CA THR A 142 -6.83 -13.03 17.88
C THR A 142 -8.34 -12.97 17.59
N LEU A 143 -8.75 -12.15 16.63
CA LEU A 143 -10.15 -12.06 16.20
C LEU A 143 -10.62 -13.32 15.45
N LEU A 144 -9.72 -13.98 14.72
CA LEU A 144 -9.97 -15.19 13.94
C LEU A 144 -10.05 -16.49 14.77
N ALA A 145 -10.07 -16.39 16.11
CA ALA A 145 -10.38 -17.53 16.98
C ALA A 145 -11.73 -18.21 16.64
N THR A 146 -12.62 -17.49 15.96
CA THR A 146 -13.82 -18.01 15.31
C THR A 146 -13.85 -17.53 13.87
N PRO A 147 -14.39 -18.34 12.92
CA PRO A 147 -14.45 -17.93 11.52
C PRO A 147 -15.21 -16.62 11.31
N LEU A 148 -14.61 -15.69 10.58
CA LEU A 148 -15.17 -14.37 10.26
C LEU A 148 -15.06 -14.07 8.76
N THR A 149 -16.06 -13.36 8.23
CA THR A 149 -15.92 -12.73 6.91
C THR A 149 -15.02 -11.49 6.99
N ALA A 150 -14.50 -11.04 5.86
CA ALA A 150 -13.74 -9.79 5.79
C ALA A 150 -14.54 -8.58 6.33
N TRP A 151 -15.85 -8.53 6.07
CA TRP A 151 -16.73 -7.50 6.63
C TRP A 151 -16.78 -7.55 8.17
N GLN A 152 -17.04 -8.73 8.74
CA GLN A 152 -17.11 -8.92 10.20
C GLN A 152 -15.77 -8.64 10.88
N LEU A 153 -14.67 -8.93 10.17
CA LEU A 153 -13.32 -8.58 10.65
C LEU A 153 -13.12 -7.08 10.65
N ALA A 154 -13.45 -6.39 9.53
CA ALA A 154 -13.35 -4.93 9.43
C ALA A 154 -14.17 -4.21 10.51
N GLU A 155 -15.34 -4.74 10.91
CA GLU A 155 -16.14 -4.18 12.01
C GLU A 155 -15.43 -4.23 13.37
N ARG A 156 -14.51 -5.18 13.56
CA ARG A 156 -13.82 -5.45 14.84
C ARG A 156 -12.40 -4.92 14.86
N MET A 157 -11.86 -4.55 13.72
CA MET A 157 -10.54 -3.93 13.62
C MET A 157 -10.53 -2.53 14.25
N GLU A 158 -9.36 -2.15 14.75
CA GLU A 158 -9.13 -0.78 15.18
C GLU A 158 -8.90 0.13 13.97
N TRP A 159 -9.65 1.23 13.92
CA TRP A 159 -9.54 2.28 12.92
C TRP A 159 -9.28 3.61 13.62
N ASN A 160 -8.84 4.62 12.89
CA ASN A 160 -8.66 6.00 13.38
C ASN A 160 -9.97 6.65 13.91
N ARG A 161 -11.11 6.01 13.69
CA ARG A 161 -12.43 6.34 14.22
C ARG A 161 -13.25 5.07 14.43
N PRO A 162 -14.22 5.06 15.36
CA PRO A 162 -15.09 3.91 15.55
C PRO A 162 -15.83 3.50 14.26
N TRP A 163 -16.02 2.20 14.03
CA TRP A 163 -16.71 1.68 12.85
C TRP A 163 -18.06 2.34 12.57
N SER A 164 -18.85 2.61 13.65
CA SER A 164 -20.15 3.28 13.53
C SER A 164 -20.06 4.70 12.96
N GLN A 165 -18.89 5.34 13.04
CA GLN A 165 -18.65 6.69 12.50
C GLN A 165 -18.01 6.66 11.11
N ILE A 166 -17.65 5.49 10.58
CA ILE A 166 -17.20 5.36 9.20
C ILE A 166 -18.43 5.47 8.28
N PRO A 167 -18.46 6.46 7.36
CA PRO A 167 -19.54 6.58 6.40
C PRO A 167 -19.75 5.29 5.62
N PHE A 168 -21.00 4.91 5.38
CA PHE A 168 -21.31 3.63 4.73
C PHE A 168 -20.55 3.46 3.39
N GLY A 169 -20.51 4.50 2.56
CA GLY A 169 -19.76 4.46 1.29
C GLY A 169 -18.24 4.30 1.43
N SER A 170 -17.68 4.57 2.64
CA SER A 170 -16.23 4.38 2.90
C SER A 170 -15.91 3.03 3.55
N ARG A 171 -16.92 2.27 3.97
CA ARG A 171 -16.72 0.96 4.61
C ARG A 171 -16.13 -0.06 3.65
N ASN A 172 -16.43 0.04 2.36
CA ASN A 172 -15.81 -0.82 1.34
C ASN A 172 -14.29 -0.69 1.32
N ILE A 173 -13.75 0.50 1.57
CA ILE A 173 -12.30 0.76 1.66
C ILE A 173 -11.72 0.01 2.87
N ALA A 174 -12.38 0.10 4.02
CA ALA A 174 -11.96 -0.60 5.23
C ALA A 174 -12.05 -2.14 5.08
N VAL A 175 -13.09 -2.64 4.42
CA VAL A 175 -13.25 -4.08 4.14
C VAL A 175 -12.15 -4.55 3.16
N SER A 176 -11.86 -3.79 2.12
CA SER A 176 -10.77 -4.10 1.18
C SER A 176 -9.41 -4.16 1.90
N GLU A 177 -9.15 -3.26 2.84
CA GLU A 177 -7.94 -3.29 3.67
C GLU A 177 -7.91 -4.51 4.61
N ALA A 178 -9.04 -4.87 5.23
CA ALA A 178 -9.15 -6.07 6.05
C ALA A 178 -8.88 -7.34 5.23
N GLU A 179 -9.42 -7.42 4.03
CA GLU A 179 -9.19 -8.53 3.10
C GLU A 179 -7.72 -8.61 2.66
N ALA A 180 -7.06 -7.49 2.39
CA ALA A 180 -5.62 -7.47 2.07
C ALA A 180 -4.77 -8.08 3.20
N HIS A 181 -5.10 -7.77 4.45
CA HIS A 181 -4.45 -8.37 5.62
C HIS A 181 -4.76 -9.87 5.76
N LEU A 182 -6.00 -10.30 5.50
CA LEU A 182 -6.38 -11.71 5.50
C LEU A 182 -5.61 -12.51 4.44
N ARG A 183 -5.50 -12.01 3.22
CA ARG A 183 -4.71 -12.64 2.16
C ARG A 183 -3.24 -12.79 2.56
N ARG A 184 -2.67 -11.78 3.20
CA ARG A 184 -1.32 -11.88 3.75
C ARG A 184 -1.21 -12.97 4.81
N LEU A 185 -2.15 -13.07 5.74
CA LEU A 185 -2.16 -14.15 6.75
C LEU A 185 -2.27 -15.53 6.11
N VAL A 186 -3.12 -15.68 5.10
CA VAL A 186 -3.25 -16.94 4.34
C VAL A 186 -1.95 -17.27 3.61
N LYS A 187 -1.32 -16.29 2.96
CA LYS A 187 -0.04 -16.47 2.28
C LYS A 187 1.09 -16.90 3.24
N LEU A 188 1.04 -16.43 4.47
CA LEU A 188 1.97 -16.79 5.55
C LEU A 188 1.62 -18.13 6.23
N GLY A 189 0.51 -18.78 5.88
CA GLY A 189 0.04 -19.99 6.53
C GLY A 189 -0.42 -19.76 7.97
N ARG A 190 -0.77 -18.52 8.37
CA ARG A 190 -1.25 -18.15 9.70
C ARG A 190 -2.78 -18.13 9.80
N ALA A 191 -3.46 -18.09 8.66
CA ALA A 191 -4.92 -18.21 8.54
C ALA A 191 -5.27 -19.03 7.31
N GLU A 192 -6.51 -19.51 7.26
CA GLU A 192 -7.06 -20.23 6.11
C GLU A 192 -8.48 -19.76 5.78
N ALA A 193 -8.83 -19.81 4.49
CA ALA A 193 -10.21 -19.66 4.06
C ALA A 193 -10.99 -20.95 4.37
N VAL A 194 -12.14 -20.82 5.00
CA VAL A 194 -12.97 -21.98 5.39
C VAL A 194 -13.66 -22.55 4.14
N PRO A 195 -13.38 -23.80 3.74
CA PRO A 195 -13.95 -24.39 2.54
C PRO A 195 -15.48 -24.42 2.57
N GLY A 196 -16.12 -24.02 1.47
CA GLY A 196 -17.57 -24.09 1.30
C GLY A 196 -18.37 -23.04 2.07
N SER A 197 -17.72 -22.06 2.71
CA SER A 197 -18.43 -20.92 3.29
C SER A 197 -18.86 -19.92 2.21
N ASP A 198 -20.10 -19.44 2.30
CA ASP A 198 -20.64 -18.38 1.45
C ASP A 198 -21.44 -17.41 2.33
N PRO A 199 -21.00 -16.14 2.50
CA PRO A 199 -19.75 -15.58 1.99
C PRO A 199 -18.50 -16.25 2.60
N ILE A 200 -17.34 -16.09 1.92
CA ILE A 200 -16.06 -16.64 2.39
C ILE A 200 -15.77 -16.16 3.81
N THR A 201 -15.43 -17.11 4.69
CA THR A 201 -14.95 -16.85 6.05
C THR A 201 -13.51 -17.32 6.20
N TYR A 202 -12.79 -16.74 7.14
CA TYR A 202 -11.41 -17.06 7.45
C TYR A 202 -11.29 -17.45 8.92
N ALA A 203 -10.39 -18.38 9.21
CA ALA A 203 -10.05 -18.81 10.57
C ALA A 203 -8.52 -18.80 10.74
N ALA A 204 -8.04 -18.72 11.98
CA ALA A 204 -6.62 -18.93 12.29
C ALA A 204 -6.24 -20.38 11.95
N ALA A 205 -5.06 -20.59 11.34
CA ALA A 205 -4.52 -21.89 10.98
C ALA A 205 -3.97 -22.66 12.20
#